data_6ea9083b03982f4afd129528b02ff1ce
#
_entry.id   6ea9083b03982f4afd129528b02ff1ce
#
_cell.length_a   1.000
_cell.length_b   1.000
_cell.length_c   1.000
_cell.angle_alpha   90.00
_cell.angle_beta   90.00
_cell.angle_gamma   90.00
#
_symmetry.space_group_name_H-M   'P 1'
#
loop_
_entity.id
_entity.type
_entity.pdbx_description
1 polymer ?
#
loop_
_entity_poly.entity_id
_entity_poly.type
_entity_poly.pdbx_seq_one_letter_code
_entity_poly.pdbx_strand_id
1 'polypeptide(L)'
;MKYAIALDIGGTSIKYTLVNQNGDILYESSETTQSKENPRPLSDTIKSIVRKMTDYARSLQSLTITITAYVCIKRSYCIEIY
;
A
#
# COMPACT_ATOMS: atom_id res chain seq x y z
N MET A 1 -7.62 16.15 2.52
CA MET A 1 -8.00 14.95 3.27
C MET A 1 -6.81 14.02 3.42
N LYS A 2 -6.72 13.31 4.53
CA LYS A 2 -5.60 12.41 4.81
C LYS A 2 -5.98 10.97 4.50
N TYR A 3 -5.06 10.24 3.89
CA TYR A 3 -5.21 8.82 3.58
C TYR A 3 -4.00 8.07 4.11
N ALA A 4 -4.18 6.81 4.43
CA ALA A 4 -3.09 5.93 4.80
C ALA A 4 -3.13 4.67 3.94
N ILE A 5 -1.94 4.22 3.53
CA ILE A 5 -1.77 2.97 2.80
C ILE A 5 -1.04 2.02 3.76
N ALA A 6 -1.63 0.89 4.05
CA ALA A 6 -1.01 -0.14 4.88
C ALA A 6 -0.63 -1.33 4.01
N LEU A 7 0.64 -1.70 4.04
CA LEU A 7 1.14 -2.87 3.33
C LEU A 7 1.57 -3.91 4.37
N ASP A 8 1.00 -5.10 4.29
CA ASP A 8 1.33 -6.22 5.16
C ASP A 8 2.08 -7.26 4.33
N ILE A 9 3.38 -7.36 4.56
CA ILE A 9 4.27 -8.22 3.78
C ILE A 9 4.31 -9.61 4.41
N GLY A 10 3.75 -10.57 3.69
CA GLY A 10 3.85 -11.98 4.04
C GLY A 10 4.95 -12.68 3.26
N GLY A 11 5.04 -13.98 3.38
CA GLY A 11 6.07 -14.78 2.70
C GLY A 11 5.95 -14.78 1.19
N THR A 12 4.72 -14.87 0.67
CA THR A 12 4.46 -14.99 -0.77
C THR A 12 3.59 -13.89 -1.33
N SER A 13 3.02 -13.05 -0.49
CA SER A 13 2.12 -11.99 -0.94
C SER A 13 2.21 -10.76 -0.06
N ILE A 14 1.78 -9.64 -0.62
CA ILE A 14 1.61 -8.38 0.09
C ILE A 14 0.13 -8.06 0.08
N LYS A 15 -0.47 -7.92 1.26
CA LYS A 15 -1.81 -7.37 1.39
C LYS A 15 -1.69 -5.87 1.55
N TYR A 16 -2.56 -5.12 0.91
CA TYR A 16 -2.53 -3.67 1.05
C TYR A 16 -3.93 -3.11 1.14
N THR A 17 -4.04 -2.04 1.90
CA THR A 17 -5.32 -1.41 2.25
C THR A 17 -5.16 0.10 2.16
N LEU A 18 -6.13 0.77 1.54
CA LEU A 18 -6.22 2.23 1.56
C LEU A 18 -7.33 2.63 2.50
N VAL A 19 -7.03 3.48 3.48
CA VAL A 19 -8.00 3.99 4.44
C VAL A 19 -8.02 5.51 4.43
N ASN A 20 -9.16 6.10 4.77
CA ASN A 20 -9.27 7.54 4.94
C ASN A 20 -9.04 7.96 6.39
N GLN A 21 -9.09 9.26 6.65
CA GLN A 21 -8.85 9.79 8.00
C GLN A 21 -9.90 9.36 9.03
N ASN A 22 -11.06 8.88 8.59
CA ASN A 22 -12.11 8.39 9.47
C ASN A 22 -11.97 6.90 9.77
N GLY A 23 -10.98 6.23 9.19
CA GLY A 23 -10.76 4.80 9.38
C GLY A 23 -11.54 3.92 8.43
N ASP A 24 -12.21 4.48 7.43
CA ASP A 24 -12.95 3.70 6.45
C ASP A 24 -12.00 3.05 5.45
N ILE A 25 -12.22 1.78 5.18
CA ILE A 25 -11.44 1.05 4.17
C ILE A 25 -12.04 1.37 2.80
N LEU A 26 -11.22 2.00 1.95
CA LEU A 26 -11.65 2.41 0.61
C LEU A 26 -11.23 1.41 -0.45
N TYR A 27 -10.18 0.65 -0.22
CA TYR A 27 -9.67 -0.34 -1.15
C TYR A 27 -8.84 -1.36 -0.40
N GLU A 28 -8.97 -2.62 -0.77
CA GLU A 28 -8.21 -3.71 -0.17
C GLU A 28 -7.92 -4.75 -1.24
N SER A 29 -6.66 -5.18 -1.31
CA SER A 29 -6.26 -6.19 -2.29
C SER A 29 -4.94 -6.84 -1.86
N SER A 30 -4.44 -7.75 -2.69
CA SER A 30 -3.15 -8.39 -2.46
C SER A 30 -2.44 -8.64 -3.78
N GLU A 31 -1.11 -8.68 -3.71
CA GLU A 31 -0.27 -9.01 -4.86
C GLU A 31 0.79 -10.03 -4.44
N THR A 32 1.19 -10.89 -5.38
CA THR A 32 2.26 -11.85 -5.16
C THR A 32 3.60 -11.11 -5.11
N THR A 33 4.42 -11.40 -4.10
CA THR A 33 5.71 -10.74 -3.93
C THR A 33 6.75 -11.21 -4.93
N GLN A 34 6.68 -12.47 -5.33
CA GLN A 34 7.63 -13.04 -6.29
C GLN A 34 6.95 -14.04 -7.21
N SER A 35 7.41 -14.04 -8.45
CA SER A 35 7.11 -15.06 -9.43
C SER A 35 8.43 -15.73 -9.82
N LYS A 36 8.46 -17.05 -9.94
CA LYS A 36 9.64 -17.76 -10.42
C LYS A 36 10.01 -17.36 -11.85
N GLU A 37 8.99 -17.01 -12.63
CA GLU A 37 9.17 -16.65 -14.04
C GLU A 37 9.59 -15.19 -14.23
N ASN A 38 9.28 -14.33 -13.28
CA ASN A 38 9.52 -12.90 -13.41
C ASN A 38 9.80 -12.26 -12.04
N PRO A 39 10.96 -12.57 -11.45
CA PRO A 39 11.29 -12.04 -10.13
C PRO A 39 11.44 -10.53 -10.16
N ARG A 40 10.78 -9.85 -9.23
CA ARG A 40 10.89 -8.40 -9.05
C ARG A 40 11.44 -8.10 -7.67
N PRO A 41 12.31 -7.08 -7.53
CA PRO A 41 12.70 -6.61 -6.22
C PRO A 41 11.47 -6.20 -5.40
N LEU A 42 11.47 -6.54 -4.11
CA LEU A 42 10.37 -6.19 -3.22
C LEU A 42 10.13 -4.68 -3.19
N SER A 43 11.19 -3.89 -3.24
CA SER A 43 11.08 -2.43 -3.27
C SER A 43 10.29 -1.91 -4.47
N ASP A 44 10.44 -2.53 -5.63
CA ASP A 44 9.70 -2.13 -6.84
C ASP A 44 8.21 -2.46 -6.69
N THR A 45 7.90 -3.61 -6.10
CA THR A 45 6.51 -3.99 -5.85
C THR A 45 5.86 -3.02 -4.86
N ILE A 46 6.55 -2.65 -3.80
CA ILE A 46 6.05 -1.68 -2.82
C ILE A 46 5.80 -0.32 -3.48
N LYS A 47 6.76 0.17 -4.27
CA LYS A 47 6.60 1.45 -4.98
C LYS A 47 5.41 1.43 -5.93
N SER A 48 5.22 0.33 -6.63
CA SER A 48 4.10 0.16 -7.56
C SER A 48 2.76 0.24 -6.83
N ILE A 49 2.64 -0.45 -5.68
CA ILE A 49 1.43 -0.44 -4.87
C ILE A 49 1.15 0.98 -4.33
N VAL A 50 2.16 1.64 -3.79
CA VAL A 50 2.00 3.00 -3.24
C VAL A 50 1.54 3.97 -4.33
N ARG A 51 2.14 3.90 -5.52
CA ARG A 51 1.73 4.75 -6.65
C ARG A 51 0.29 4.48 -7.06
N LYS A 52 -0.08 3.21 -7.18
CA LYS A 52 -1.43 2.81 -7.57
C LYS A 52 -2.47 3.31 -6.57
N MET A 53 -2.19 3.18 -5.26
CA MET A 53 -3.10 3.62 -4.22
C MET A 53 -3.17 5.15 -4.14
N THR A 54 -2.05 5.83 -4.37
CA THR A 54 -2.02 7.29 -4.42
C THR A 54 -2.88 7.81 -5.57
N ASP A 55 -2.75 7.21 -6.74
CA ASP A 55 -3.56 7.61 -7.91
C ASP A 55 -5.03 7.33 -7.67
N TYR A 56 -5.35 6.21 -7.03
CA TYR A 56 -6.73 5.90 -6.68
C TYR A 56 -7.31 6.93 -5.70
N ALA A 57 -6.56 7.29 -4.67
CA ALA A 57 -7.01 8.28 -3.70
C ALA A 57 -7.24 9.65 -4.36
N ARG A 58 -6.37 10.04 -5.30
CA ARG A 58 -6.54 11.28 -6.05
C ARG A 58 -7.77 11.26 -6.95
N SER A 59 -8.15 10.08 -7.45
CA SER A 59 -9.35 9.94 -8.27
C SER A 59 -10.63 10.13 -7.47
N LEU A 60 -10.59 9.90 -6.16
CA LEU A 60 -11.73 10.06 -5.28
C LEU A 60 -11.95 11.53 -4.87
N GLN A 61 -10.91 12.33 -4.94
CA GLN A 61 -10.98 13.75 -4.56
C GLN A 61 -10.13 14.60 -5.49
N SER A 62 -10.70 15.74 -5.90
CA SER A 62 -10.00 16.72 -6.71
C SER A 62 -9.15 17.71 -5.89
N LEU A 63 -9.28 17.68 -4.56
CA LEU A 63 -8.53 18.54 -3.66
C LEU A 63 -7.19 17.92 -3.30
N THR A 64 -6.31 18.74 -2.73
CA THR A 64 -5.02 18.27 -2.23
C THR A 64 -5.21 17.20 -1.18
N ILE A 65 -4.47 16.10 -1.32
CA ILE A 65 -4.50 14.98 -0.40
C ILE A 65 -3.14 14.79 0.25
N THR A 66 -3.15 14.24 1.46
CA THR A 66 -1.94 13.82 2.17
C THR A 66 -1.98 12.31 2.30
N ILE A 67 -0.90 11.65 1.91
CA ILE A 67 -0.81 10.19 1.97
C ILE A 67 0.38 9.79 2.84
N THR A 68 0.14 8.86 3.76
CA THR A 68 1.17 8.21 4.55
C THR A 68 1.12 6.72 4.25
N ALA A 69 2.26 6.13 3.95
CA ALA A 69 2.35 4.70 3.68
C ALA A 69 3.14 4.00 4.78
N TYR A 70 2.60 2.89 5.25
CA TYR A 70 3.20 2.06 6.29
C TYR A 70 3.48 0.68 5.72
N VAL A 71 4.68 0.15 5.98
CA VAL A 71 5.03 -1.22 5.65
C VAL A 71 5.12 -2.02 6.94
N CYS A 72 4.36 -3.10 7.03
CA CYS A 72 4.36 -3.99 8.19
C CYS A 72 4.90 -5.36 7.75
N ILE A 73 5.85 -5.89 8.50
CA ILE A 73 6.44 -7.19 8.23
C ILE A 73 6.01 -8.14 9.35
N LYS A 74 5.33 -9.23 8.99
CA LYS A 74 4.83 -10.24 9.92
C LYS A 74 4.00 -9.66 11.05
N ARG A 75 3.33 -8.52 10.83
CA ARG A 75 2.47 -7.82 11.80
C ARG A 75 3.17 -7.34 13.07
N SER A 76 4.46 -7.63 13.23
CA SER A 76 5.20 -7.28 14.43
C SER A 76 6.07 -6.04 14.26
N TYR A 77 6.26 -5.59 13.03
CA TYR A 77 7.14 -4.48 12.73
C TYR A 77 6.56 -3.63 11.61
N CYS A 78 6.27 -2.38 11.89
CA CYS A 78 5.72 -1.45 10.92
C CYS A 78 6.60 -0.21 10.78
N ILE A 79 6.88 0.19 9.55
CA ILE A 79 7.72 1.35 9.23
C ILE A 79 6.91 2.30 8.37
N GLU A 80 6.97 3.59 8.70
CA GLU A 80 6.45 4.63 7.83
C GLU A 80 7.47 4.90 6.73
N ILE A 81 7.05 4.80 5.47
CA ILE A 81 7.95 4.95 4.31
C ILE A 81 7.59 6.13 3.41
N TYR A 82 6.49 6.83 3.71
CA TYR A 82 6.04 7.92 2.83
C TYR A 82 5.32 9.01 3.61
#